data_bfa897cbc14012c2b46c5e11a44946fe
#
_entry.id   bfa897cbc14012c2b46c5e11a44946fe
#
_cell.length_a   1.000
_cell.length_b   1.000
_cell.length_c   1.000
_cell.angle_alpha   90.00
_cell.angle_beta   90.00
_cell.angle_gamma   90.00
#
_symmetry.space_group_name_H-M   'P 1'
#
loop_
_entity.id
_entity.type
_entity.pdbx_description
1 polymer ?
#
loop_
_entity_poly.entity_id
_entity_poly.type
_entity_poly.pdbx_seq_one_letter_code
_entity_poly.pdbx_strand_id
1 'polypeptide(L)'
;TLIWEGDAESYREWAARDCHTPPELPFARDAEKGCPNDCGLCTNHKQAICCTLLELTNRCNLSCPVCFASAGNSEPRDLMLDEISQQYDHLMSHGGPYNIQLSGGEPTVRNDLAEIIALGKVKGFTFFQLNTNGVRLAGEEGYTDYLAKAGVSTVFLQFDGLDDEIYRVLRGRVLKDIKLRAIENCKRSGLPVVLVPTLAKGVNDQALGEIIQFALDHAPYVRGVHIQPMTFLGRNSMDPNEGRLTIPAVLRLIEAQTNGLMKAEDFSGGGAESPYCSFHASYLKNGDKLKALPKRQGSCCCQSSETRDTVAQQWSAKASCCDPQPAQTESCCCGDAQPAQAENCCDSDTS
;
A
#
# COMPACT_ATOMS: atom_id res chain seq x y z
N THR A 1 15.14 2.26 -2.88
CA THR A 1 16.07 1.18 -2.56
C THR A 1 17.33 1.81 -2.11
N LEU A 2 17.65 1.64 -0.83
CA LEU A 2 19.02 1.74 -0.46
C LEU A 2 19.76 0.76 -1.36
N ILE A 3 20.75 1.22 -2.05
CA ILE A 3 21.80 0.33 -2.46
C ILE A 3 22.68 0.19 -1.24
N TRP A 4 22.75 -0.99 -0.68
CA TRP A 4 23.80 -1.31 0.23
C TRP A 4 25.12 -1.23 -0.54
N GLU A 5 25.96 -0.25 -0.21
CA GLU A 5 27.33 -0.21 -0.70
C GLU A 5 28.17 -1.15 0.17
N GLY A 6 28.27 -2.39 -0.26
CA GLY A 6 28.98 -3.45 0.44
C GLY A 6 28.57 -4.81 -0.10
N ASP A 7 29.27 -5.84 0.34
CA ASP A 7 28.93 -7.21 0.00
C ASP A 7 27.79 -7.75 0.88
N ALA A 8 27.31 -8.95 0.57
CA ALA A 8 26.26 -9.60 1.31
C ALA A 8 26.65 -9.94 2.77
N GLU A 9 27.94 -10.00 3.09
CA GLU A 9 28.43 -10.31 4.43
C GLU A 9 28.34 -9.08 5.34
N SER A 10 28.80 -7.93 4.87
CA SER A 10 28.67 -6.66 5.59
C SER A 10 27.20 -6.27 5.81
N TYR A 11 26.30 -6.59 4.86
CA TYR A 11 24.87 -6.43 5.07
C TYR A 11 24.32 -7.35 6.16
N ARG A 12 24.74 -8.62 6.19
CA ARG A 12 24.32 -9.58 7.23
C ARG A 12 24.78 -9.13 8.60
N GLU A 13 26.03 -8.64 8.72
CA GLU A 13 26.56 -8.11 9.97
C GLU A 13 25.77 -6.90 10.46
N TRP A 14 25.44 -5.98 9.54
CA TRP A 14 24.59 -4.83 9.85
C TRP A 14 23.19 -5.27 10.29
N ALA A 15 22.56 -6.16 9.56
CA ALA A 15 21.22 -6.66 9.86
C ALA A 15 21.17 -7.49 11.17
N ALA A 16 22.30 -8.08 11.58
CA ALA A 16 22.40 -8.86 12.81
C ALA A 16 22.57 -7.99 14.07
N ARG A 17 23.05 -6.74 13.94
CA ARG A 17 23.36 -5.88 15.10
C ARG A 17 22.13 -5.45 15.89
N ASP A 18 20.98 -5.30 15.21
CA ASP A 18 19.77 -4.69 15.75
C ASP A 18 18.57 -5.63 15.82
N CYS A 19 18.74 -6.92 15.50
CA CYS A 19 17.64 -7.88 15.46
C CYS A 19 17.67 -8.88 16.61
N HIS A 20 16.60 -8.88 17.40
CA HIS A 20 16.29 -10.04 18.25
C HIS A 20 15.97 -11.25 17.35
N THR A 21 16.24 -12.44 17.85
CA THR A 21 15.94 -13.69 17.14
C THR A 21 14.44 -13.74 16.78
N PRO A 22 14.07 -13.80 15.50
CA PRO A 22 12.66 -13.90 15.12
C PRO A 22 12.10 -15.24 15.62
N PRO A 23 10.78 -15.32 15.83
CA PRO A 23 10.15 -16.60 16.12
C PRO A 23 10.43 -17.59 14.98
N GLU A 24 10.57 -18.87 15.32
CA GLU A 24 10.73 -19.91 14.32
C GLU A 24 9.55 -19.87 13.33
N LEU A 25 9.86 -19.77 12.06
CA LEU A 25 8.85 -19.80 11.01
C LEU A 25 8.42 -21.26 10.82
N PRO A 26 7.13 -21.59 10.97
CA PRO A 26 6.66 -22.98 10.93
C PRO A 26 6.85 -23.67 9.56
N PHE A 27 7.23 -22.93 8.54
CA PHE A 27 7.47 -23.40 7.18
C PHE A 27 8.85 -23.00 6.64
N ALA A 28 9.75 -22.57 7.51
CA ALA A 28 11.12 -22.27 7.11
C ALA A 28 11.83 -23.54 6.61
N ARG A 29 12.56 -23.42 5.53
CA ARG A 29 13.36 -24.51 4.92
C ARG A 29 14.81 -24.07 4.77
N ASP A 30 15.69 -25.04 4.67
CA ASP A 30 17.08 -24.77 4.35
C ASP A 30 17.20 -24.09 2.98
N ALA A 31 18.00 -23.04 2.95
CA ALA A 31 18.29 -22.27 1.75
C ALA A 31 19.74 -22.54 1.33
N GLU A 32 19.95 -22.88 0.07
CA GLU A 32 21.29 -23.20 -0.45
C GLU A 32 22.25 -22.00 -0.39
N LYS A 33 21.72 -20.81 -0.64
CA LYS A 33 22.51 -19.57 -0.74
C LYS A 33 22.32 -18.64 0.44
N GLY A 34 21.33 -18.89 1.30
CA GLY A 34 21.00 -18.04 2.44
C GLY A 34 20.46 -16.65 2.07
N CYS A 35 20.08 -15.88 3.07
CA CYS A 35 19.59 -14.51 2.91
C CYS A 35 20.75 -13.57 2.52
N PRO A 36 20.61 -12.66 1.54
CA PRO A 36 19.39 -12.29 0.81
C PRO A 36 19.14 -13.09 -0.49
N ASN A 37 19.96 -14.08 -0.82
CA ASN A 37 19.95 -14.72 -2.14
C ASN A 37 18.75 -15.67 -2.32
N ASP A 38 18.29 -16.32 -1.23
CA ASP A 38 17.09 -17.12 -1.16
C ASP A 38 16.04 -16.40 -0.31
N CYS A 39 15.47 -15.34 -0.85
CA CYS A 39 14.58 -14.47 -0.11
C CYS A 39 13.34 -15.19 0.39
N GLY A 40 13.14 -15.16 1.69
CA GLY A 40 11.83 -15.33 2.29
C GLY A 40 11.55 -16.66 2.98
N LEU A 41 12.33 -17.73 2.80
CA LEU A 41 11.93 -19.06 3.26
C LEU A 41 13.06 -19.89 3.94
N CYS A 42 14.17 -19.28 4.30
CA CYS A 42 15.24 -19.97 5.01
C CYS A 42 15.12 -19.84 6.53
N THR A 43 15.71 -20.75 7.28
CA THR A 43 15.76 -20.74 8.76
C THR A 43 16.39 -19.47 9.31
N ASN A 44 17.23 -18.78 8.53
CA ASN A 44 17.86 -17.52 8.89
C ASN A 44 17.05 -16.29 8.44
N HIS A 45 15.83 -16.46 7.96
CA HIS A 45 14.97 -15.36 7.55
C HIS A 45 14.58 -14.52 8.77
N LYS A 46 14.92 -13.23 8.72
CA LYS A 46 14.74 -12.30 9.84
C LYS A 46 13.56 -11.34 9.68
N GLN A 47 12.65 -11.66 8.79
CA GLN A 47 11.50 -10.81 8.49
C GLN A 47 10.22 -11.47 8.93
N ALA A 48 9.26 -10.65 9.32
CA ALA A 48 7.96 -11.14 9.75
C ALA A 48 6.86 -10.66 8.80
N ILE A 49 5.80 -11.44 8.70
CA ILE A 49 4.63 -11.09 7.89
C ILE A 49 3.93 -9.88 8.52
N CYS A 50 3.85 -8.77 7.79
CA CYS A 50 3.07 -7.59 8.20
C CYS A 50 1.69 -7.53 7.53
N CYS A 51 1.56 -8.11 6.34
CA CYS A 51 0.31 -8.17 5.60
C CYS A 51 0.22 -9.45 4.77
N THR A 52 -1.00 -9.84 4.44
CA THR A 52 -1.30 -11.00 3.59
C THR A 52 -2.13 -10.58 2.40
N LEU A 53 -1.67 -10.94 1.20
CA LEU A 53 -2.43 -10.79 -0.02
C LEU A 53 -3.41 -11.96 -0.15
N LEU A 54 -4.71 -11.66 -0.12
CA LEU A 54 -5.77 -12.63 -0.31
C LEU A 54 -6.32 -12.49 -1.74
N GLU A 55 -5.97 -13.42 -2.60
CA GLU A 55 -6.44 -13.44 -3.99
C GLU A 55 -7.84 -14.06 -4.06
N LEU A 56 -8.86 -13.22 -4.20
CA LEU A 56 -10.27 -13.60 -4.13
C LEU A 56 -10.82 -14.14 -5.44
N THR A 57 -10.24 -13.73 -6.57
CA THR A 57 -10.74 -14.05 -7.90
C THR A 57 -9.67 -13.83 -8.95
N ASN A 58 -9.69 -14.64 -10.02
CA ASN A 58 -8.90 -14.38 -11.23
C ASN A 58 -9.66 -13.54 -12.27
N ARG A 59 -10.96 -13.28 -12.05
CA ARG A 59 -11.76 -12.44 -12.95
C ARG A 59 -11.32 -10.98 -12.85
N CYS A 60 -11.37 -10.28 -13.99
CA CYS A 60 -11.08 -8.85 -14.04
C CYS A 60 -11.99 -8.20 -15.08
N ASN A 61 -12.41 -6.97 -14.83
CA ASN A 61 -13.16 -6.13 -15.76
C ASN A 61 -12.25 -5.32 -16.73
N LEU A 62 -10.93 -5.55 -16.67
CA LEU A 62 -9.92 -5.03 -17.59
C LEU A 62 -9.09 -6.17 -18.19
N SER A 63 -8.52 -5.92 -19.38
CA SER A 63 -7.59 -6.82 -20.08
C SER A 63 -6.27 -6.10 -20.35
N CYS A 64 -5.63 -5.64 -19.26
CA CYS A 64 -4.44 -4.79 -19.35
C CYS A 64 -3.31 -5.44 -20.14
N PRO A 65 -2.64 -4.71 -21.07
CA PRO A 65 -1.43 -5.19 -21.73
C PRO A 65 -0.30 -5.54 -20.76
N VAL A 66 -0.22 -4.78 -19.66
CA VAL A 66 0.71 -5.04 -18.55
C VAL A 66 -0.07 -5.51 -17.33
N CYS A 67 0.08 -6.80 -16.99
CA CYS A 67 -0.60 -7.41 -15.86
C CYS A 67 0.22 -8.58 -15.30
N PHE A 68 0.81 -8.43 -14.14
CA PHE A 68 1.64 -9.46 -13.52
C PHE A 68 0.86 -10.75 -13.19
N ALA A 69 -0.43 -10.63 -12.87
CA ALA A 69 -1.31 -11.76 -12.56
C ALA A 69 -1.88 -12.45 -13.79
N SER A 70 -1.70 -11.90 -15.00
CA SER A 70 -2.34 -12.38 -16.23
C SER A 70 -3.85 -12.58 -16.10
N ALA A 71 -4.51 -11.81 -15.25
CA ALA A 71 -5.92 -11.96 -14.91
C ALA A 71 -6.84 -11.81 -16.13
N GLY A 72 -8.03 -12.44 -16.07
CA GLY A 72 -9.11 -12.28 -17.06
C GLY A 72 -9.15 -13.30 -18.19
N ASN A 73 -8.17 -14.20 -18.33
CA ASN A 73 -8.03 -15.05 -19.52
C ASN A 73 -8.33 -16.55 -19.28
N SER A 74 -8.69 -16.98 -18.09
CA SER A 74 -9.03 -18.36 -17.79
C SER A 74 -10.44 -18.47 -17.26
N GLU A 75 -11.07 -19.64 -17.38
CA GLU A 75 -12.34 -19.91 -16.70
C GLU A 75 -12.10 -19.85 -15.19
N PRO A 76 -12.49 -18.76 -14.54
CA PRO A 76 -12.11 -18.53 -13.16
C PRO A 76 -13.18 -19.08 -12.24
N ARG A 77 -12.76 -19.94 -11.35
CA ARG A 77 -13.55 -20.23 -10.17
C ARG A 77 -13.17 -19.24 -9.07
N ASP A 78 -14.13 -18.46 -8.64
CA ASP A 78 -13.95 -17.65 -7.42
C ASP A 78 -13.82 -18.57 -6.20
N LEU A 79 -13.03 -18.17 -5.22
CA LEU A 79 -13.01 -18.86 -3.93
C LEU A 79 -14.38 -18.76 -3.27
N MET A 80 -14.88 -19.88 -2.75
CA MET A 80 -16.10 -19.92 -1.97
C MET A 80 -15.85 -19.37 -0.57
N LEU A 81 -16.91 -18.91 0.12
CA LEU A 81 -16.77 -18.33 1.46
C LEU A 81 -16.16 -19.29 2.48
N ASP A 82 -16.45 -20.58 2.39
CA ASP A 82 -15.85 -21.61 3.27
C ASP A 82 -14.35 -21.80 2.99
N GLU A 83 -13.92 -21.70 1.74
CA GLU A 83 -12.49 -21.75 1.40
C GLU A 83 -11.78 -20.50 1.93
N ILE A 84 -12.40 -19.34 1.83
CA ILE A 84 -11.88 -18.09 2.41
C ILE A 84 -11.84 -18.19 3.94
N SER A 85 -12.88 -18.79 4.57
CA SER A 85 -12.88 -19.06 6.01
C SER A 85 -11.70 -19.92 6.44
N GLN A 86 -11.41 -20.98 5.70
CA GLN A 86 -10.27 -21.86 5.97
C GLN A 86 -8.94 -21.10 5.80
N GLN A 87 -8.82 -20.22 4.82
CA GLN A 87 -7.64 -19.37 4.67
C GLN A 87 -7.45 -18.43 5.86
N TYR A 88 -8.52 -17.78 6.35
CA TYR A 88 -8.45 -16.97 7.56
C TYR A 88 -8.04 -17.79 8.79
N ASP A 89 -8.59 -19.00 8.98
CA ASP A 89 -8.20 -19.90 10.06
C ASP A 89 -6.72 -20.30 9.97
N HIS A 90 -6.27 -20.59 8.76
CA HIS A 90 -4.86 -20.90 8.51
C HIS A 90 -3.96 -19.72 8.89
N LEU A 91 -4.31 -18.49 8.48
CA LEU A 91 -3.54 -17.29 8.83
C LEU A 91 -3.51 -17.06 10.34
N MET A 92 -4.62 -17.27 11.04
CA MET A 92 -4.68 -17.14 12.49
C MET A 92 -3.80 -18.16 13.21
N SER A 93 -3.79 -19.41 12.72
CA SER A 93 -2.96 -20.48 13.31
C SER A 93 -1.44 -20.29 13.07
N HIS A 94 -1.05 -19.37 12.17
CA HIS A 94 0.34 -19.07 11.80
C HIS A 94 0.78 -17.66 12.23
N GLY A 95 0.27 -17.15 13.34
CA GLY A 95 0.72 -15.89 13.94
C GLY A 95 -0.11 -14.65 13.57
N GLY A 96 -1.26 -14.84 12.94
CA GLY A 96 -2.24 -13.76 12.71
C GLY A 96 -2.78 -13.16 14.03
N PRO A 97 -3.60 -12.12 13.93
CA PRO A 97 -4.14 -11.52 12.69
C PRO A 97 -3.10 -10.69 11.95
N TYR A 98 -3.14 -10.74 10.62
CA TYR A 98 -2.35 -9.90 9.73
C TYR A 98 -3.23 -8.83 9.08
N ASN A 99 -2.61 -7.77 8.52
CA ASN A 99 -3.31 -6.85 7.63
C ASN A 99 -3.71 -7.61 6.35
N ILE A 100 -4.98 -7.61 6.00
CA ILE A 100 -5.49 -8.30 4.81
C ILE A 100 -5.52 -7.34 3.62
N GLN A 101 -4.91 -7.76 2.51
CA GLN A 101 -5.04 -7.10 1.22
C GLN A 101 -5.97 -7.92 0.33
N LEU A 102 -7.18 -7.42 0.12
CA LEU A 102 -8.16 -8.02 -0.79
C LEU A 102 -7.73 -7.74 -2.24
N SER A 103 -7.40 -8.78 -2.97
CA SER A 103 -6.77 -8.69 -4.30
C SER A 103 -7.26 -9.81 -5.23
N GLY A 104 -6.52 -10.01 -6.31
CA GLY A 104 -6.79 -10.99 -7.36
C GLY A 104 -6.66 -10.35 -8.74
N GLY A 105 -7.54 -10.71 -9.68
CA GLY A 105 -7.69 -9.96 -10.92
C GLY A 105 -8.25 -8.56 -10.62
N GLU A 106 -9.53 -8.50 -10.27
CA GLU A 106 -10.17 -7.30 -9.74
C GLU A 106 -11.19 -7.72 -8.67
N PRO A 107 -10.91 -7.51 -7.38
CA PRO A 107 -11.78 -8.00 -6.31
C PRO A 107 -13.18 -7.40 -6.36
N THR A 108 -13.34 -6.18 -6.89
CA THR A 108 -14.66 -5.53 -6.97
C THR A 108 -15.61 -6.14 -8.00
N VAL A 109 -15.17 -7.11 -8.82
CA VAL A 109 -16.11 -7.89 -9.66
C VAL A 109 -16.94 -8.90 -8.84
N ARG A 110 -16.53 -9.18 -7.60
CA ARG A 110 -17.31 -9.95 -6.65
C ARG A 110 -18.37 -9.07 -5.99
N ASN A 111 -19.53 -9.69 -5.68
CA ASN A 111 -20.61 -8.98 -5.00
C ASN A 111 -20.66 -9.28 -3.49
N ASP A 112 -19.86 -10.22 -3.02
CA ASP A 112 -19.81 -10.72 -1.64
C ASP A 112 -18.61 -10.21 -0.83
N LEU A 113 -18.01 -9.06 -1.22
CA LEU A 113 -16.89 -8.48 -0.48
C LEU A 113 -17.24 -8.14 0.97
N ALA A 114 -18.48 -7.70 1.24
CA ALA A 114 -18.91 -7.39 2.60
C ALA A 114 -18.95 -8.65 3.47
N GLU A 115 -19.42 -9.76 2.92
CA GLU A 115 -19.48 -11.05 3.60
C GLU A 115 -18.07 -11.58 3.88
N ILE A 116 -17.15 -11.44 2.93
CA ILE A 116 -15.73 -11.80 3.09
C ILE A 116 -15.07 -10.99 4.21
N ILE A 117 -15.32 -9.67 4.24
CA ILE A 117 -14.80 -8.78 5.29
C ILE A 117 -15.44 -9.12 6.64
N ALA A 118 -16.76 -9.34 6.68
CA ALA A 118 -17.46 -9.71 7.91
C ALA A 118 -16.93 -11.02 8.49
N LEU A 119 -16.69 -12.01 7.63
CA LEU A 119 -16.10 -13.29 8.00
C LEU A 119 -14.70 -13.09 8.61
N GLY A 120 -13.85 -12.28 7.97
CA GLY A 120 -12.52 -11.95 8.50
C GLY A 120 -12.60 -11.24 9.86
N LYS A 121 -13.54 -10.31 10.05
CA LYS A 121 -13.76 -9.64 11.34
C LYS A 121 -14.13 -10.62 12.45
N VAL A 122 -15.03 -11.57 12.17
CA VAL A 122 -15.40 -12.63 13.13
C VAL A 122 -14.18 -13.47 13.51
N LYS A 123 -13.24 -13.67 12.60
CA LYS A 123 -11.98 -14.38 12.84
C LYS A 123 -10.89 -13.53 13.54
N GLY A 124 -11.16 -12.24 13.80
CA GLY A 124 -10.25 -11.35 14.53
C GLY A 124 -9.39 -10.43 13.66
N PHE A 125 -9.58 -10.41 12.35
CA PHE A 125 -8.91 -9.45 11.47
C PHE A 125 -9.57 -8.07 11.56
N THR A 126 -8.75 -7.02 11.64
CA THR A 126 -9.22 -5.64 11.87
C THR A 126 -8.90 -4.68 10.73
N PHE A 127 -7.99 -5.05 9.85
CA PHE A 127 -7.54 -4.18 8.76
C PHE A 127 -7.73 -4.86 7.40
N PHE A 128 -8.49 -4.21 6.52
CA PHE A 128 -8.80 -4.68 5.17
C PHE A 128 -8.47 -3.59 4.15
N GLN A 129 -7.40 -3.81 3.40
CA GLN A 129 -7.00 -3.00 2.26
C GLN A 129 -7.66 -3.56 1.00
N LEU A 130 -8.25 -2.71 0.19
CA LEU A 130 -8.80 -3.08 -1.11
C LEU A 130 -7.85 -2.65 -2.24
N ASN A 131 -7.26 -3.61 -2.94
CA ASN A 131 -6.47 -3.36 -4.14
C ASN A 131 -7.40 -3.39 -5.36
N THR A 132 -7.57 -2.26 -6.06
CA THR A 132 -8.57 -2.16 -7.13
C THR A 132 -8.14 -1.25 -8.28
N ASN A 133 -8.64 -1.55 -9.47
CA ASN A 133 -8.52 -0.66 -10.62
C ASN A 133 -9.50 0.54 -10.57
N GLY A 134 -10.44 0.57 -9.64
CA GLY A 134 -11.35 1.68 -9.39
C GLY A 134 -12.50 1.85 -10.37
N VAL A 135 -12.65 0.99 -11.36
CA VAL A 135 -13.72 1.13 -12.37
C VAL A 135 -15.12 1.07 -11.72
N ARG A 136 -15.34 0.11 -10.82
CA ARG A 136 -16.61 -0.03 -10.11
C ARG A 136 -16.83 1.10 -9.11
N LEU A 137 -15.76 1.56 -8.44
CA LEU A 137 -15.83 2.69 -7.52
C LEU A 137 -16.27 3.99 -8.20
N ALA A 138 -15.91 4.15 -9.47
CA ALA A 138 -16.27 5.32 -10.26
C ALA A 138 -17.67 5.21 -10.91
N GLY A 139 -18.10 3.99 -11.22
CA GLY A 139 -19.28 3.76 -12.06
C GLY A 139 -20.55 3.40 -11.31
N GLU A 140 -20.45 2.85 -10.12
CA GLU A 140 -21.60 2.38 -9.33
C GLU A 140 -21.88 3.34 -8.17
N GLU A 141 -23.03 3.99 -8.21
CA GLU A 141 -23.45 4.92 -7.16
C GLU A 141 -23.61 4.18 -5.79
N GLY A 142 -23.11 4.80 -4.73
CA GLY A 142 -23.20 4.22 -3.37
C GLY A 142 -22.25 3.04 -3.11
N TYR A 143 -21.49 2.57 -4.10
CA TYR A 143 -20.60 1.42 -3.90
C TYR A 143 -19.47 1.71 -2.91
N THR A 144 -18.90 2.91 -2.92
CA THR A 144 -17.88 3.32 -1.94
C THR A 144 -18.45 3.39 -0.52
N ASP A 145 -19.70 3.84 -0.35
CA ASP A 145 -20.41 3.81 0.95
C ASP A 145 -20.63 2.38 1.43
N TYR A 146 -21.02 1.48 0.52
CA TYR A 146 -21.14 0.05 0.83
C TYR A 146 -19.81 -0.52 1.34
N LEU A 147 -18.69 -0.25 0.68
CA LEU A 147 -17.37 -0.71 1.08
C LEU A 147 -16.92 -0.12 2.43
N ALA A 148 -17.20 1.17 2.67
CA ALA A 148 -16.91 1.83 3.94
C ALA A 148 -17.68 1.19 5.09
N LYS A 149 -18.99 0.92 4.89
CA LYS A 149 -19.85 0.23 5.86
C LYS A 149 -19.42 -1.23 6.09
N ALA A 150 -18.99 -1.93 5.06
CA ALA A 150 -18.44 -3.28 5.17
C ALA A 150 -17.17 -3.29 6.04
N GLY A 151 -16.39 -2.20 6.01
CA GLY A 151 -15.21 -2.02 6.85
C GLY A 151 -13.90 -2.13 6.08
N VAL A 152 -13.89 -1.75 4.81
CA VAL A 152 -12.66 -1.46 4.08
C VAL A 152 -11.92 -0.35 4.83
N SER A 153 -10.67 -0.59 5.16
CA SER A 153 -9.83 0.35 5.91
C SER A 153 -9.15 1.37 5.01
N THR A 154 -8.79 0.97 3.80
CA THR A 154 -8.12 1.81 2.81
C THR A 154 -8.28 1.24 1.41
N VAL A 155 -8.25 2.10 0.41
CA VAL A 155 -8.29 1.73 -1.01
C VAL A 155 -6.90 1.96 -1.61
N PHE A 156 -6.27 0.90 -2.10
CA PHE A 156 -5.08 0.95 -2.93
C PHE A 156 -5.53 1.01 -4.39
N LEU A 157 -5.61 2.23 -4.90
CA LEU A 157 -6.13 2.51 -6.23
C LEU A 157 -5.01 2.47 -7.24
N GLN A 158 -5.09 1.57 -8.20
CA GLN A 158 -4.23 1.60 -9.38
C GLN A 158 -4.38 2.95 -10.09
N PHE A 159 -3.27 3.72 -10.18
CA PHE A 159 -3.25 5.09 -10.69
C PHE A 159 -1.91 5.39 -11.37
N ASP A 160 -1.86 5.30 -12.70
CA ASP A 160 -0.59 5.33 -13.44
C ASP A 160 -0.15 6.73 -13.89
N GLY A 161 -1.04 7.73 -13.80
CA GLY A 161 -0.74 9.10 -14.21
C GLY A 161 -1.98 9.96 -14.44
N LEU A 162 -1.75 11.16 -14.96
CA LEU A 162 -2.77 12.15 -15.29
C LEU A 162 -2.99 12.30 -16.81
N ASP A 163 -2.39 11.41 -17.61
CA ASP A 163 -2.54 11.36 -19.06
C ASP A 163 -3.15 10.02 -19.51
N ASP A 164 -4.14 10.08 -20.39
CA ASP A 164 -4.80 8.90 -20.92
C ASP A 164 -3.93 8.06 -21.86
N GLU A 165 -2.87 8.62 -22.44
CA GLU A 165 -1.91 7.84 -23.23
C GLU A 165 -1.18 6.81 -22.36
N ILE A 166 -0.83 7.16 -21.13
CA ILE A 166 -0.27 6.24 -20.15
C ILE A 166 -1.21 5.05 -19.93
N TYR A 167 -2.51 5.33 -19.75
CA TYR A 167 -3.50 4.28 -19.55
C TYR A 167 -3.74 3.43 -20.80
N ARG A 168 -3.69 4.01 -21.99
CA ARG A 168 -3.76 3.23 -23.24
C ARG A 168 -2.63 2.23 -23.34
N VAL A 169 -1.41 2.64 -23.02
CA VAL A 169 -0.23 1.76 -23.06
C VAL A 169 -0.30 0.69 -21.98
N LEU A 170 -0.54 1.07 -20.72
CA LEU A 170 -0.45 0.14 -19.59
C LEU A 170 -1.73 -0.67 -19.39
N ARG A 171 -2.91 -0.10 -19.70
CA ARG A 171 -4.21 -0.69 -19.37
C ARG A 171 -5.09 -1.00 -20.58
N GLY A 172 -4.71 -0.53 -21.77
CA GLY A 172 -5.45 -0.74 -23.02
C GLY A 172 -6.74 0.10 -23.12
N ARG A 173 -6.94 1.10 -22.26
CA ARG A 173 -8.15 1.93 -22.19
C ARG A 173 -7.85 3.33 -21.69
N VAL A 174 -8.73 4.28 -22.01
CA VAL A 174 -8.81 5.61 -21.40
C VAL A 174 -9.41 5.48 -20.00
N LEU A 175 -8.69 5.88 -18.95
CA LEU A 175 -9.10 5.65 -17.56
C LEU A 175 -8.91 6.86 -16.63
N LYS A 176 -8.30 7.96 -17.07
CA LYS A 176 -8.01 9.11 -16.21
C LYS A 176 -9.26 9.59 -15.47
N ASP A 177 -10.33 9.91 -16.19
CA ASP A 177 -11.56 10.42 -15.58
C ASP A 177 -12.24 9.40 -14.66
N ILE A 178 -12.08 8.11 -14.94
CA ILE A 178 -12.55 7.02 -14.07
C ILE A 178 -11.78 7.05 -12.75
N LYS A 179 -10.44 7.23 -12.81
CA LYS A 179 -9.61 7.31 -11.60
C LYS A 179 -9.96 8.52 -10.75
N LEU A 180 -10.13 9.69 -11.36
CA LEU A 180 -10.50 10.91 -10.66
C LEU A 180 -11.87 10.78 -9.98
N ARG A 181 -12.87 10.21 -10.67
CA ARG A 181 -14.18 9.93 -10.06
C ARG A 181 -14.11 8.92 -8.93
N ALA A 182 -13.30 7.86 -9.07
CA ALA A 182 -13.12 6.88 -8.01
C ALA A 182 -12.55 7.53 -6.73
N ILE A 183 -11.55 8.40 -6.87
CA ILE A 183 -10.97 9.15 -5.75
C ILE A 183 -12.01 10.06 -5.09
N GLU A 184 -12.79 10.80 -5.90
CA GLU A 184 -13.83 11.69 -5.35
C GLU A 184 -14.94 10.91 -4.65
N ASN A 185 -15.35 9.74 -5.18
CA ASN A 185 -16.31 8.87 -4.52
C ASN A 185 -15.78 8.32 -3.20
N CYS A 186 -14.50 7.88 -3.16
CA CYS A 186 -13.85 7.46 -1.92
C CYS A 186 -13.80 8.59 -0.89
N LYS A 187 -13.44 9.81 -1.31
CA LYS A 187 -13.43 10.98 -0.44
C LYS A 187 -14.79 11.23 0.19
N ARG A 188 -15.88 11.20 -0.59
CA ARG A 188 -17.25 11.39 -0.08
C ARG A 188 -17.66 10.33 0.94
N SER A 189 -17.22 9.10 0.76
CA SER A 189 -17.49 7.97 1.67
C SER A 189 -16.50 7.88 2.85
N GLY A 190 -15.54 8.79 2.97
CA GLY A 190 -14.53 8.77 4.02
C GLY A 190 -13.52 7.62 3.90
N LEU A 191 -13.39 7.01 2.71
CA LEU A 191 -12.39 5.99 2.44
C LEU A 191 -11.05 6.62 2.06
N PRO A 192 -9.99 6.41 2.83
CA PRO A 192 -8.66 6.89 2.45
C PRO A 192 -8.14 6.14 1.23
N VAL A 193 -7.41 6.84 0.37
CA VAL A 193 -6.86 6.31 -0.88
C VAL A 193 -5.33 6.37 -0.85
N VAL A 194 -4.71 5.30 -1.33
CA VAL A 194 -3.28 5.26 -1.69
C VAL A 194 -3.20 5.07 -3.19
N LEU A 195 -2.46 5.94 -3.87
CA LEU A 195 -2.23 5.82 -5.32
C LEU A 195 -1.16 4.77 -5.59
N VAL A 196 -1.44 3.87 -6.53
CA VAL A 196 -0.53 2.77 -6.87
C VAL A 196 -0.17 2.85 -8.36
N PRO A 197 0.85 3.64 -8.73
CA PRO A 197 1.36 3.65 -10.09
C PRO A 197 2.22 2.41 -10.37
N THR A 198 1.93 1.72 -11.48
CA THR A 198 2.89 0.82 -12.10
C THR A 198 3.84 1.66 -12.92
N LEU A 199 5.06 1.82 -12.44
CA LEU A 199 6.04 2.70 -13.08
C LEU A 199 6.80 1.97 -14.17
N ALA A 200 6.60 2.39 -15.43
CA ALA A 200 7.20 1.82 -16.61
C ALA A 200 8.10 2.83 -17.30
N LYS A 201 9.35 2.44 -17.56
CA LYS A 201 10.35 3.28 -18.23
C LYS A 201 9.90 3.67 -19.64
N GLY A 202 10.00 4.96 -19.94
CA GLY A 202 9.57 5.52 -21.22
C GLY A 202 8.06 5.66 -21.40
N VAL A 203 7.26 5.33 -20.37
CA VAL A 203 5.79 5.48 -20.40
C VAL A 203 5.34 6.54 -19.39
N ASN A 204 5.58 6.33 -18.12
CA ASN A 204 5.17 7.23 -17.04
C ASN A 204 6.25 7.52 -16.01
N ASP A 205 7.48 7.11 -16.26
CA ASP A 205 8.62 7.40 -15.38
C ASP A 205 8.92 8.91 -15.30
N GLN A 206 8.55 9.68 -16.33
CA GLN A 206 8.67 11.14 -16.32
C GLN A 206 7.44 11.86 -15.72
N ALA A 207 6.36 11.14 -15.43
CA ALA A 207 5.14 11.69 -14.82
C ALA A 207 5.08 11.46 -13.27
N LEU A 208 6.15 10.92 -12.68
CA LEU A 208 6.16 10.56 -11.27
C LEU A 208 6.00 11.78 -10.35
N GLY A 209 6.63 12.90 -10.70
CA GLY A 209 6.49 14.16 -9.97
C GLY A 209 5.05 14.69 -9.96
N GLU A 210 4.35 14.58 -11.12
CA GLU A 210 2.94 14.98 -11.22
C GLU A 210 2.03 14.10 -10.37
N ILE A 211 2.29 12.79 -10.32
CA ILE A 211 1.54 11.85 -9.46
C ILE A 211 1.74 12.20 -7.98
N ILE A 212 2.97 12.50 -7.58
CA ILE A 212 3.29 12.91 -6.20
C ILE A 212 2.60 14.25 -5.87
N GLN A 213 2.70 15.23 -6.76
CA GLN A 213 2.05 16.53 -6.56
C GLN A 213 0.53 16.38 -6.45
N PHE A 214 -0.07 15.57 -7.32
CA PHE A 214 -1.50 15.24 -7.24
C PHE A 214 -1.87 14.64 -5.86
N ALA A 215 -1.06 13.73 -5.34
CA ALA A 215 -1.30 13.14 -4.02
C ALA A 215 -1.21 14.20 -2.91
N LEU A 216 -0.25 15.12 -2.99
CA LEU A 216 -0.09 16.21 -2.04
C LEU A 216 -1.27 17.19 -2.08
N ASP A 217 -1.81 17.49 -3.26
CA ASP A 217 -2.95 18.39 -3.45
C ASP A 217 -4.27 17.79 -2.94
N HIS A 218 -4.34 16.47 -2.88
CA HIS A 218 -5.51 15.71 -2.43
C HIS A 218 -5.37 15.15 -1.00
N ALA A 219 -4.29 15.50 -0.29
CA ALA A 219 -4.17 15.17 1.12
C ALA A 219 -5.24 15.94 1.94
N PRO A 220 -5.77 15.36 3.04
CA PRO A 220 -5.39 14.10 3.66
C PRO A 220 -6.12 12.86 3.10
N TYR A 221 -7.02 13.00 2.14
CA TYR A 221 -7.82 11.88 1.60
C TYR A 221 -6.95 10.92 0.78
N VAL A 222 -6.03 11.44 -0.02
CA VAL A 222 -4.95 10.65 -0.60
C VAL A 222 -3.82 10.58 0.42
N ARG A 223 -3.59 9.38 0.96
CA ARG A 223 -2.65 9.15 2.07
C ARG A 223 -1.21 8.97 1.61
N GLY A 224 -1.00 8.64 0.35
CA GLY A 224 0.34 8.42 -0.18
C GLY A 224 0.37 7.84 -1.58
N VAL A 225 1.58 7.58 -2.04
CA VAL A 225 1.86 6.96 -3.33
C VAL A 225 2.70 5.71 -3.10
N HIS A 226 2.18 4.55 -3.47
CA HIS A 226 2.86 3.26 -3.42
C HIS A 226 3.39 2.90 -4.80
N ILE A 227 4.61 3.33 -5.10
CA ILE A 227 5.22 3.21 -6.42
C ILE A 227 5.69 1.77 -6.64
N GLN A 228 5.19 1.14 -7.69
CA GLN A 228 5.56 -0.21 -8.09
C GLN A 228 6.30 -0.18 -9.43
N PRO A 229 7.62 -0.32 -9.46
CA PRO A 229 8.34 -0.53 -10.70
C PRO A 229 7.77 -1.75 -11.42
N MET A 230 7.52 -1.61 -12.72
CA MET A 230 6.94 -2.68 -13.54
C MET A 230 7.77 -3.96 -13.43
N THR A 231 7.10 -5.08 -13.20
CA THR A 231 7.69 -6.41 -13.23
C THR A 231 7.47 -7.06 -14.60
N PHE A 232 8.39 -7.94 -14.98
CA PHE A 232 8.34 -8.66 -16.26
C PHE A 232 7.77 -10.06 -16.10
N LEU A 233 6.85 -10.21 -15.15
CA LEU A 233 6.06 -11.42 -14.91
C LEU A 233 4.68 -11.27 -15.53
N GLY A 234 4.03 -12.38 -15.82
CA GLY A 234 2.68 -12.41 -16.37
C GLY A 234 2.59 -11.85 -17.79
N ARG A 235 1.52 -11.09 -18.07
CA ARG A 235 1.29 -10.48 -19.38
C ARG A 235 2.08 -9.17 -19.49
N ASN A 236 3.06 -9.14 -20.38
CA ASN A 236 3.90 -7.99 -20.65
C ASN A 236 4.55 -8.13 -22.04
N SER A 237 4.59 -7.05 -22.81
CA SER A 237 5.21 -7.00 -24.13
C SER A 237 6.51 -6.20 -24.18
N MET A 238 6.95 -5.61 -23.06
CA MET A 238 8.15 -4.77 -23.00
C MET A 238 9.40 -5.63 -22.79
N ASP A 239 10.53 -5.22 -23.40
CA ASP A 239 11.80 -5.90 -23.20
C ASP A 239 12.37 -5.62 -21.79
N PRO A 240 12.64 -6.68 -20.98
CA PRO A 240 13.21 -6.53 -19.66
C PRO A 240 14.56 -5.79 -19.61
N ASN A 241 15.37 -5.91 -20.68
CA ASN A 241 16.68 -5.27 -20.72
C ASN A 241 16.60 -3.75 -20.92
N GLU A 242 15.58 -3.29 -21.63
CA GLU A 242 15.38 -1.86 -21.90
C GLU A 242 14.41 -1.20 -20.92
N GLY A 243 13.39 -1.95 -20.46
CA GLY A 243 12.28 -1.42 -19.66
C GLY A 243 12.50 -1.43 -18.15
N ARG A 244 13.58 -2.03 -17.64
CA ARG A 244 13.77 -2.17 -16.19
C ARG A 244 14.06 -0.83 -15.52
N LEU A 245 13.30 -0.54 -14.46
CA LEU A 245 13.57 0.52 -13.49
C LEU A 245 14.00 -0.11 -12.16
N THR A 246 15.15 0.31 -11.67
CA THR A 246 15.61 -0.08 -10.33
C THR A 246 15.10 0.92 -9.30
N ILE A 247 14.97 0.50 -8.05
CA ILE A 247 14.51 1.40 -6.99
C ILE A 247 15.45 2.61 -6.80
N PRO A 248 16.80 2.50 -6.89
CA PRO A 248 17.64 3.70 -6.90
C PRO A 248 17.35 4.66 -8.05
N ALA A 249 16.98 4.15 -9.21
CA ALA A 249 16.58 5.01 -10.32
C ALA A 249 15.26 5.73 -9.97
N VAL A 250 14.31 5.04 -9.37
CA VAL A 250 13.03 5.63 -8.91
C VAL A 250 13.28 6.72 -7.86
N LEU A 251 14.15 6.49 -6.87
CA LEU A 251 14.47 7.49 -5.85
C LEU A 251 15.08 8.76 -6.47
N ARG A 252 15.99 8.60 -7.44
CA ARG A 252 16.54 9.75 -8.18
C ARG A 252 15.47 10.49 -9.00
N LEU A 253 14.52 9.76 -9.60
CA LEU A 253 13.40 10.37 -10.31
C LEU A 253 12.50 11.18 -9.37
N ILE A 254 12.20 10.64 -8.17
CA ILE A 254 11.43 11.37 -7.15
C ILE A 254 12.14 12.67 -6.80
N GLU A 255 13.41 12.63 -6.45
CA GLU A 255 14.17 13.81 -6.08
C GLU A 255 14.23 14.84 -7.21
N ALA A 256 14.54 14.41 -8.43
CA ALA A 256 14.64 15.29 -9.59
C ALA A 256 13.27 15.92 -9.95
N GLN A 257 12.20 15.13 -9.99
CA GLN A 257 10.89 15.59 -10.44
C GLN A 257 10.10 16.34 -9.35
N THR A 258 10.50 16.23 -8.09
CA THR A 258 9.96 17.05 -7.00
C THR A 258 10.85 18.27 -6.70
N ASN A 259 11.83 18.55 -7.55
CA ASN A 259 12.79 19.65 -7.36
C ASN A 259 13.44 19.62 -5.96
N GLY A 260 13.76 18.43 -5.47
CA GLY A 260 14.38 18.24 -4.16
C GLY A 260 13.43 18.41 -2.95
N LEU A 261 12.12 18.53 -3.19
CA LEU A 261 11.13 18.58 -2.10
C LEU A 261 11.09 17.26 -1.33
N MET A 262 11.31 16.14 -2.03
CA MET A 262 11.55 14.81 -1.46
C MET A 262 12.93 14.34 -1.90
N LYS A 263 13.79 14.00 -0.96
CA LYS A 263 15.15 13.59 -1.23
C LYS A 263 15.32 12.07 -1.15
N ALA A 264 16.22 11.53 -1.95
CA ALA A 264 16.53 10.10 -1.90
C ALA A 264 17.00 9.66 -0.50
N GLU A 265 17.73 10.53 0.21
CA GLU A 265 18.19 10.28 1.57
C GLU A 265 17.08 10.18 2.62
N ASP A 266 15.87 10.70 2.34
CA ASP A 266 14.73 10.62 3.26
C ASP A 266 14.18 9.18 3.35
N PHE A 267 14.43 8.38 2.32
CA PHE A 267 13.91 7.02 2.24
C PHE A 267 14.76 6.04 3.03
N SER A 268 14.11 5.05 3.61
CA SER A 268 14.76 3.93 4.32
C SER A 268 14.13 2.60 3.94
N GLY A 269 14.87 1.53 4.11
CA GLY A 269 14.34 0.16 3.91
C GLY A 269 13.18 -0.14 4.84
N GLY A 270 12.29 -1.00 4.40
CA GLY A 270 11.13 -1.43 5.18
C GLY A 270 11.52 -2.24 6.42
N GLY A 271 10.73 -2.13 7.49
CA GLY A 271 10.96 -2.86 8.73
C GLY A 271 10.52 -4.33 8.70
N ALA A 272 9.54 -4.66 7.83
CA ALA A 272 8.99 -6.02 7.71
C ALA A 272 9.37 -6.71 6.40
N GLU A 273 9.89 -5.97 5.44
CA GLU A 273 10.21 -6.43 4.10
C GLU A 273 11.71 -6.50 3.89
N SER A 274 12.14 -7.25 2.87
CA SER A 274 13.54 -7.25 2.50
C SER A 274 14.03 -5.82 2.24
N PRO A 275 15.12 -5.39 2.87
CA PRO A 275 15.66 -4.04 2.67
C PRO A 275 16.10 -3.76 1.23
N TYR A 276 16.16 -4.78 0.38
CA TYR A 276 16.39 -4.62 -1.05
C TYR A 276 15.11 -4.49 -1.89
N CYS A 277 13.94 -4.78 -1.30
CA CYS A 277 12.69 -4.87 -2.04
C CYS A 277 11.74 -3.69 -1.79
N SER A 278 11.91 -2.95 -0.69
CA SER A 278 10.98 -1.89 -0.32
C SER A 278 11.69 -0.72 0.36
N PHE A 279 11.23 0.49 0.02
CA PHE A 279 11.72 1.74 0.60
C PHE A 279 10.54 2.66 0.86
N HIS A 280 10.56 3.32 1.99
CA HIS A 280 9.52 4.26 2.36
C HIS A 280 10.11 5.54 2.96
N ALA A 281 9.39 6.64 2.81
CA ALA A 281 9.56 7.87 3.54
C ALA A 281 8.19 8.38 3.97
N SER A 282 8.11 9.01 5.12
CA SER A 282 6.92 9.66 5.62
C SER A 282 7.18 11.15 5.77
N TYR A 283 6.20 11.96 5.40
CA TYR A 283 6.31 13.41 5.43
C TYR A 283 5.13 14.04 6.18
N LEU A 284 5.43 15.06 6.95
CA LEU A 284 4.43 15.97 7.49
C LEU A 284 4.24 17.12 6.50
N LYS A 285 3.00 17.31 6.01
CA LYS A 285 2.62 18.43 5.17
C LYS A 285 2.07 19.55 6.06
N ASN A 286 2.66 20.74 5.94
CA ASN A 286 2.18 21.96 6.57
C ASN A 286 2.13 23.08 5.51
N GLY A 287 0.94 23.34 4.97
CA GLY A 287 0.76 24.20 3.80
C GLY A 287 1.55 23.63 2.61
N ASP A 288 2.41 24.47 2.03
CA ASP A 288 3.27 24.07 0.89
C ASP A 288 4.60 23.43 1.31
N LYS A 289 4.84 23.28 2.62
CA LYS A 289 6.08 22.71 3.14
C LYS A 289 5.89 21.24 3.45
N LEU A 290 6.91 20.46 3.07
CA LEU A 290 7.05 19.07 3.49
C LEU A 290 8.24 18.94 4.44
N LYS A 291 8.01 18.27 5.55
CA LYS A 291 9.08 17.90 6.49
C LYS A 291 9.16 16.37 6.52
N ALA A 292 10.31 15.84 6.15
CA ALA A 292 10.54 14.41 6.30
C ALA A 292 10.50 14.05 7.79
N LEU A 293 9.74 13.02 8.12
CA LEU A 293 9.71 12.49 9.49
C LEU A 293 11.00 11.71 9.75
N PRO A 294 11.51 11.74 10.98
CA PRO A 294 12.72 11.00 11.35
C PRO A 294 12.57 9.53 10.98
N LYS A 295 13.64 8.96 10.42
CA LYS A 295 13.74 7.51 10.26
C LYS A 295 13.66 6.90 11.66
N ARG A 296 12.79 5.91 11.86
CA ARG A 296 12.77 5.17 13.12
C ARG A 296 14.12 4.48 13.26
N GLN A 297 14.96 4.95 14.18
CA GLN A 297 16.17 4.27 14.60
C GLN A 297 15.74 3.02 15.38
N GLY A 298 16.22 1.85 14.95
CA GLY A 298 16.04 0.61 15.72
C GLY A 298 14.67 -0.05 15.61
N SER A 299 13.88 0.20 14.56
CA SER A 299 12.75 -0.67 14.27
C SER A 299 13.29 -1.99 13.71
N CYS A 300 13.57 -2.89 14.63
CA CYS A 300 13.90 -4.26 14.27
C CYS A 300 12.75 -4.87 13.49
N CYS A 301 13.06 -5.52 12.36
CA CYS A 301 12.12 -6.32 11.59
C CYS A 301 11.41 -7.41 12.41
N CYS A 302 11.78 -7.58 13.67
CA CYS A 302 11.26 -8.59 14.59
C CYS A 302 9.97 -8.17 15.32
N GLN A 303 9.56 -6.90 15.25
CA GLN A 303 8.31 -6.42 15.87
C GLN A 303 7.17 -6.38 14.83
N SER A 304 6.77 -7.55 14.36
CA SER A 304 5.73 -7.68 13.33
C SER A 304 4.38 -7.07 13.73
N SER A 305 4.03 -7.12 15.02
CA SER A 305 2.81 -6.50 15.54
C SER A 305 2.87 -4.98 15.46
N GLU A 306 3.94 -4.36 15.93
CA GLU A 306 4.11 -2.89 15.87
C GLU A 306 4.19 -2.39 14.43
N THR A 307 4.85 -3.14 13.54
CA THR A 307 4.89 -2.80 12.11
C THR A 307 3.52 -2.90 11.48
N ARG A 308 2.74 -3.95 11.79
CA ARG A 308 1.36 -4.11 11.33
C ARG A 308 0.49 -2.94 11.77
N ASP A 309 0.55 -2.59 13.05
CA ASP A 309 -0.25 -1.51 13.61
C ASP A 309 0.15 -0.16 13.02
N THR A 310 1.45 0.08 12.83
CA THR A 310 1.96 1.30 12.19
C THR A 310 1.47 1.41 10.75
N VAL A 311 1.57 0.34 9.96
CA VAL A 311 1.08 0.32 8.56
C VAL A 311 -0.43 0.55 8.52
N ALA A 312 -1.18 -0.13 9.39
CA ALA A 312 -2.62 0.06 9.49
C ALA A 312 -2.99 1.51 9.83
N GLN A 313 -2.33 2.11 10.82
CA GLN A 313 -2.55 3.50 11.22
C GLN A 313 -2.20 4.50 10.11
N GLN A 314 -1.07 4.33 9.44
CA GLN A 314 -0.64 5.22 8.36
C GLN A 314 -1.64 5.27 7.20
N TRP A 315 -2.19 4.14 6.81
CA TRP A 315 -3.05 4.05 5.65
C TRP A 315 -4.54 4.26 5.94
N SER A 316 -5.00 3.95 7.16
CA SER A 316 -6.42 4.06 7.53
C SER A 316 -6.74 5.20 8.50
N ALA A 317 -5.76 6.01 8.88
CA ALA A 317 -6.00 7.14 9.77
C ALA A 317 -7.12 8.02 9.21
N LYS A 318 -8.21 8.18 9.97
CA LYS A 318 -9.27 9.11 9.65
C LYS A 318 -8.69 10.52 9.62
N ALA A 319 -9.25 11.39 8.79
CA ALA A 319 -8.93 12.80 8.84
C ALA A 319 -9.03 13.29 10.29
N SER A 320 -8.02 14.05 10.74
CA SER A 320 -8.03 14.63 12.08
C SER A 320 -9.26 15.52 12.26
N CYS A 321 -9.78 15.63 13.48
CA CYS A 321 -10.87 16.58 13.78
C CYS A 321 -10.49 18.06 13.49
N CYS A 322 -9.20 18.33 13.22
CA CYS A 322 -8.68 19.62 12.81
C CYS A 322 -8.65 19.85 11.29
N ASP A 323 -8.99 18.84 10.48
CA ASP A 323 -9.12 19.02 9.04
C ASP A 323 -10.38 19.85 8.75
N PRO A 324 -10.33 20.90 7.91
CA PRO A 324 -11.49 21.72 7.58
C PRO A 324 -12.53 20.84 6.85
N GLN A 325 -13.54 20.40 7.57
CA GLN A 325 -14.69 19.76 6.99
C GLN A 325 -15.56 20.80 6.26
N PRO A 326 -16.11 20.48 5.08
CA PRO A 326 -17.20 21.28 4.55
C PRO A 326 -18.34 21.21 5.58
N ALA A 327 -18.83 22.39 5.95
CA ALA A 327 -19.81 22.58 7.01
C ALA A 327 -21.03 21.63 6.86
N GLN A 328 -21.01 20.54 7.60
CA GLN A 328 -22.20 19.78 7.98
C GLN A 328 -22.12 19.53 9.48
N THR A 329 -23.01 20.18 10.16
CA THR A 329 -23.27 20.09 11.58
C THR A 329 -23.52 18.65 11.99
N GLU A 330 -22.70 18.14 12.90
CA GLU A 330 -23.07 17.48 14.13
C GLU A 330 -21.91 16.59 14.62
N SER A 331 -21.53 16.84 15.88
CA SER A 331 -20.72 15.98 16.74
C SER A 331 -19.23 15.89 16.40
N CYS A 332 -18.46 16.90 16.84
CA CYS A 332 -17.05 16.71 17.17
C CYS A 332 -16.90 15.60 18.23
N CYS A 333 -15.91 14.73 18.07
CA CYS A 333 -15.55 13.68 19.03
C CYS A 333 -15.13 14.21 20.43
N CYS A 334 -15.26 15.52 20.69
CA CYS A 334 -14.99 16.19 21.96
C CYS A 334 -16.28 16.42 22.78
N GLY A 335 -17.38 15.75 22.48
CA GLY A 335 -18.57 15.78 23.30
C GLY A 335 -18.22 15.17 24.65
N ASP A 336 -18.27 16.04 25.69
CA ASP A 336 -18.09 15.80 27.13
C ASP A 336 -16.78 16.26 27.80
N ALA A 337 -15.85 16.94 27.10
CA ALA A 337 -14.78 17.66 27.79
C ALA A 337 -15.24 19.06 28.19
N GLN A 338 -15.14 19.40 29.46
CA GLN A 338 -15.44 20.73 29.96
C GLN A 338 -14.55 21.80 29.28
N PRO A 339 -15.04 23.04 29.08
CA PRO A 339 -14.34 24.07 28.29
C PRO A 339 -12.90 24.42 28.71
N ALA A 340 -12.51 24.06 29.92
CA ALA A 340 -11.16 24.32 30.47
C ALA A 340 -10.09 23.30 30.02
N GLN A 341 -10.44 22.23 29.30
CA GLN A 341 -9.50 21.24 28.79
C GLN A 341 -9.33 21.27 27.26
N ALA A 342 -10.08 22.10 26.57
CA ALA A 342 -10.00 22.22 25.10
C ALA A 342 -8.80 23.06 24.63
N GLU A 343 -8.19 23.86 25.51
CA GLU A 343 -7.04 24.71 25.14
C GLU A 343 -5.71 23.94 24.96
N ASN A 344 -5.63 22.68 25.41
CA ASN A 344 -4.40 21.89 25.35
C ASN A 344 -4.35 20.89 24.17
N CYS A 345 -5.33 20.87 23.30
CA CYS A 345 -5.31 19.98 22.14
C CYS A 345 -4.62 20.55 20.89
N CYS A 346 -4.35 21.85 20.87
CA CYS A 346 -3.79 22.53 19.71
C CYS A 346 -2.41 23.19 19.94
N ASP A 347 -1.94 23.25 21.19
CA ASP A 347 -0.64 23.84 21.55
C ASP A 347 0.33 22.78 22.09
N SER A 348 0.93 22.02 21.19
CA SER A 348 2.22 21.37 21.43
C SER A 348 3.25 21.81 20.40
N ASP A 349 3.42 23.14 20.30
CA ASP A 349 4.69 23.72 19.91
C ASP A 349 5.44 24.02 21.19
N THR A 350 6.40 23.19 21.56
CA THR A 350 7.69 23.62 22.16
C THR A 350 8.59 22.43 22.41
N SER A 351 9.79 22.59 21.86
CA SER A 351 11.10 21.94 22.05
C SER A 351 11.39 20.70 21.24
#